data_0f30f2b18213c5477c7a0c8674883c80
#
_entry.id   0f30f2b18213c5477c7a0c8674883c80
#
_cell.length_a   1.000
_cell.length_b   1.000
_cell.length_c   1.000
_cell.angle_alpha   90.00
_cell.angle_beta   90.00
_cell.angle_gamma   90.00
#
_symmetry.space_group_name_H-M   'P 1'
#
loop_
_entity.id
_entity.type
_entity.pdbx_description
1 polymer ?
#
loop_
_entity_poly.entity_id
_entity_poly.type
_entity_poly.pdbx_seq_one_letter_code
_entity_poly.pdbx_strand_id
1 'polypeptide(L)'
;VDSIDTKEVSLLVNSNNIEYKGKSLKFKYHLYEDGFLTKPSINIDKIKSFNYDVKFTLKKDTINSIIKGSTFASETNKLYLYTENNNLKGELTDRARHNTDVFAIDLGEVDFELSPLPLNFDNIKLLSLINEDINFGINTEYGLNVIDILNNNIKVKDIITYLTQWILIKI
;
A
#
# COMPACT_ATOMS: atom_id res chain seq x y z
N VAL A 1 -7.50 -13.70 6.78
CA VAL A 1 -8.69 -14.22 6.07
C VAL A 1 -8.28 -15.22 5.00
N ASP A 2 -7.10 -15.06 4.37
CA ASP A 2 -6.59 -15.97 3.33
C ASP A 2 -6.36 -17.41 3.80
N SER A 3 -6.34 -17.63 5.12
CA SER A 3 -6.18 -18.96 5.73
C SER A 3 -7.52 -19.69 5.93
N ILE A 4 -8.64 -19.09 5.53
CA ILE A 4 -9.97 -19.65 5.72
C ILE A 4 -10.45 -20.29 4.42
N ASP A 5 -10.48 -21.60 4.41
CA ASP A 5 -10.78 -22.43 3.23
C ASP A 5 -12.29 -22.73 3.10
N THR A 6 -13.13 -21.71 3.27
CA THR A 6 -14.58 -21.83 3.16
C THR A 6 -15.20 -20.67 2.40
N LYS A 7 -16.24 -20.95 1.59
CA LYS A 7 -16.99 -19.93 0.84
C LYS A 7 -17.80 -18.99 1.74
N GLU A 8 -18.18 -19.43 2.92
CA GLU A 8 -18.92 -18.65 3.92
C GLU A 8 -18.14 -18.62 5.24
N VAL A 9 -17.93 -17.43 5.76
CA VAL A 9 -17.21 -17.20 7.00
C VAL A 9 -18.14 -16.54 7.99
N SER A 10 -18.35 -17.20 9.14
CA SER A 10 -19.06 -16.60 10.27
C SER A 10 -18.07 -16.07 11.29
N LEU A 11 -18.12 -14.77 11.56
CA LEU A 11 -17.32 -14.12 12.57
C LEU A 11 -18.19 -13.77 13.78
N LEU A 12 -17.72 -14.10 14.97
CA LEU A 12 -18.33 -13.63 16.22
C LEU A 12 -17.67 -12.29 16.59
N VAL A 13 -18.45 -11.23 16.57
CA VAL A 13 -18.00 -9.87 16.92
C VAL A 13 -18.49 -9.54 18.33
N ASN A 14 -17.54 -9.39 19.25
CA ASN A 14 -17.77 -8.97 20.64
C ASN A 14 -17.29 -7.51 20.81
N SER A 15 -17.56 -6.92 21.95
CA SER A 15 -17.16 -5.52 22.26
C SER A 15 -15.65 -5.29 22.16
N ASN A 16 -14.82 -6.28 22.48
CA ASN A 16 -13.38 -6.14 22.56
C ASN A 16 -12.59 -7.13 21.67
N ASN A 17 -13.28 -7.98 20.89
CA ASN A 17 -12.59 -8.91 20.00
C ASN A 17 -13.49 -9.39 18.85
N ILE A 18 -12.84 -9.91 17.82
CA ILE A 18 -13.44 -10.63 16.71
C ILE A 18 -12.90 -12.05 16.76
N GLU A 19 -13.78 -13.05 16.76
CA GLU A 19 -13.39 -14.46 16.80
C GLU A 19 -13.88 -15.20 15.56
N TYR A 20 -13.07 -16.13 15.10
CA TYR A 20 -13.44 -17.14 14.13
C TYR A 20 -13.19 -18.52 14.73
N LYS A 21 -14.16 -19.42 14.58
CA LYS A 21 -14.05 -20.84 14.93
C LYS A 21 -14.44 -21.69 13.75
N GLY A 22 -13.47 -22.24 13.05
CA GLY A 22 -13.64 -23.28 12.05
C GLY A 22 -13.36 -24.66 12.59
N LYS A 23 -13.41 -25.67 11.72
CA LYS A 23 -13.11 -27.07 12.10
C LYS A 23 -11.66 -27.28 12.51
N SER A 24 -10.72 -26.68 11.77
CA SER A 24 -9.27 -26.84 11.95
C SER A 24 -8.55 -25.55 12.30
N LEU A 25 -9.22 -24.40 12.20
CA LEU A 25 -8.63 -23.09 12.44
C LEU A 25 -9.51 -22.30 13.43
N LYS A 26 -8.85 -21.69 14.39
CA LYS A 26 -9.45 -20.73 15.32
C LYS A 26 -8.53 -19.53 15.40
N PHE A 27 -9.10 -18.33 15.32
CA PHE A 27 -8.36 -17.13 15.70
C PHE A 27 -9.23 -16.20 16.53
N LYS A 28 -8.57 -15.35 17.28
CA LYS A 28 -9.16 -14.28 18.07
C LYS A 28 -8.31 -13.03 17.89
N TYR A 29 -8.95 -11.98 17.39
CA TYR A 29 -8.34 -10.67 17.20
C TYR A 29 -8.90 -9.71 18.23
N HIS A 30 -8.03 -9.14 19.07
CA HIS A 30 -8.44 -8.16 20.08
C HIS A 30 -8.57 -6.77 19.45
N LEU A 31 -9.69 -6.13 19.74
CA LEU A 31 -9.95 -4.74 19.35
C LEU A 31 -9.37 -3.82 20.43
N TYR A 32 -8.87 -2.69 20.00
CA TYR A 32 -8.50 -1.63 20.93
C TYR A 32 -9.76 -0.98 21.52
N GLU A 33 -9.70 -0.62 22.80
CA GLU A 33 -10.76 0.18 23.43
C GLU A 33 -10.83 1.58 22.83
N ASP A 34 -12.04 2.16 22.82
CA ASP A 34 -12.24 3.53 22.38
C ASP A 34 -11.38 4.49 23.19
N GLY A 35 -10.62 5.34 22.49
CA GLY A 35 -9.68 6.30 23.08
C GLY A 35 -8.21 5.86 23.08
N PHE A 36 -7.89 4.57 22.87
CA PHE A 36 -6.50 4.13 22.73
C PHE A 36 -5.87 4.52 21.39
N LEU A 37 -6.70 4.66 20.35
CA LEU A 37 -6.24 5.11 19.03
C LEU A 37 -6.68 6.55 18.83
N THR A 38 -5.70 7.43 18.73
CA THR A 38 -5.95 8.80 18.26
C THR A 38 -6.36 8.73 16.81
N LYS A 39 -7.63 8.98 16.51
CA LYS A 39 -8.09 9.06 15.12
C LYS A 39 -7.44 10.31 14.49
N PRO A 40 -6.60 10.15 13.45
CA PRO A 40 -6.07 11.31 12.77
C PRO A 40 -7.23 12.11 12.17
N SER A 41 -7.31 13.39 12.45
CA SER A 41 -8.30 14.29 11.81
C SER A 41 -7.83 14.60 10.38
N ILE A 42 -8.11 13.68 9.45
CA ILE A 42 -7.74 13.84 8.05
C ILE A 42 -8.91 14.47 7.32
N ASN A 43 -8.69 15.65 6.74
CA ASN A 43 -9.64 16.27 5.86
C ASN A 43 -9.47 15.71 4.45
N ILE A 44 -10.34 14.76 4.07
CA ILE A 44 -10.31 14.09 2.76
C ILE A 44 -10.50 15.09 1.61
N ASP A 45 -11.33 16.11 1.78
CA ASP A 45 -11.55 17.12 0.73
C ASP A 45 -10.28 17.94 0.50
N LYS A 46 -9.55 18.25 1.56
CA LYS A 46 -8.25 18.91 1.46
C LYS A 46 -7.24 18.05 0.69
N ILE A 47 -7.22 16.73 0.93
CA ILE A 47 -6.33 15.81 0.22
C ILE A 47 -6.67 15.74 -1.25
N LYS A 48 -7.96 15.66 -1.59
CA LYS A 48 -8.44 15.66 -2.99
C LYS A 48 -8.14 16.97 -3.71
N SER A 49 -7.98 18.08 -2.97
CA SER A 49 -7.65 19.40 -3.54
C SER A 49 -6.16 19.60 -3.81
N PHE A 50 -5.28 18.73 -3.31
CA PHE A 50 -3.85 18.83 -3.62
C PHE A 50 -3.59 18.57 -5.10
N ASN A 51 -2.66 19.33 -5.64
CA ASN A 51 -2.10 19.05 -6.96
C ASN A 51 -1.09 17.90 -6.82
N TYR A 52 -1.29 16.84 -7.58
CA TYR A 52 -0.35 15.73 -7.67
C TYR A 52 0.42 15.91 -8.97
N ASP A 53 1.66 16.33 -8.84
CA ASP A 53 2.57 16.69 -9.93
C ASP A 53 3.14 15.46 -10.65
N VAL A 54 3.23 14.33 -9.95
CA VAL A 54 3.63 13.05 -10.51
C VAL A 54 2.43 12.09 -10.51
N LYS A 55 2.14 11.50 -11.68
CA LYS A 55 1.04 10.53 -11.84
C LYS A 55 1.49 9.39 -12.74
N PHE A 56 1.24 8.16 -12.30
CA PHE A 56 1.51 6.96 -13.08
C PHE A 56 0.61 5.81 -12.65
N THR A 57 0.54 4.77 -13.47
CA THR A 57 -0.24 3.57 -13.18
C THR A 57 0.69 2.38 -12.96
N LEU A 58 0.54 1.70 -11.82
CA LEU A 58 1.16 0.40 -11.59
C LEU A 58 0.21 -0.71 -12.01
N LYS A 59 0.66 -1.53 -12.94
CA LYS A 59 -0.06 -2.73 -13.35
C LYS A 59 -0.07 -3.77 -12.22
N LYS A 60 -1.14 -4.52 -12.12
CA LYS A 60 -1.28 -5.60 -11.14
C LYS A 60 -0.11 -6.57 -11.15
N ASP A 61 0.32 -6.98 -12.33
CA ASP A 61 1.46 -7.92 -12.47
C ASP A 61 2.76 -7.31 -11.98
N THR A 62 2.95 -6.00 -12.15
CA THR A 62 4.11 -5.28 -11.63
C THR A 62 4.11 -5.25 -10.10
N ILE A 63 2.95 -5.00 -9.47
CA ILE A 63 2.81 -5.05 -8.01
C ILE A 63 3.17 -6.46 -7.49
N ASN A 64 2.65 -7.50 -8.13
CA ASN A 64 2.98 -8.88 -7.78
C ASN A 64 4.46 -9.18 -7.94
N SER A 65 5.11 -8.64 -8.97
CA SER A 65 6.54 -8.81 -9.20
C SER A 65 7.38 -8.11 -8.13
N ILE A 66 7.00 -6.91 -7.71
CA ILE A 66 7.63 -6.19 -6.59
C ILE A 66 7.52 -7.01 -5.30
N ILE A 67 6.34 -7.57 -5.02
CA ILE A 67 6.13 -8.38 -3.82
C ILE A 67 6.95 -9.67 -3.85
N LYS A 68 7.00 -10.37 -4.98
CA LYS A 68 7.87 -11.54 -5.14
C LYS A 68 9.35 -11.16 -5.00
N GLY A 69 9.75 -10.03 -5.58
CA GLY A 69 11.12 -9.52 -5.50
C GLY A 69 11.55 -9.18 -4.08
N SER A 70 10.62 -8.86 -3.18
CA SER A 70 10.93 -8.57 -1.78
C SER A 70 11.56 -9.74 -1.02
N THR A 71 11.44 -10.96 -1.54
CA THR A 71 12.14 -12.13 -0.96
C THR A 71 13.67 -12.04 -1.10
N PHE A 72 14.16 -11.29 -2.09
CA PHE A 72 15.59 -11.04 -2.30
C PHE A 72 16.12 -9.89 -1.44
N ALA A 73 15.25 -8.98 -1.01
CA ALA A 73 15.60 -7.82 -0.19
C ALA A 73 14.77 -7.83 1.11
N SER A 74 14.76 -8.96 1.83
CA SER A 74 13.87 -9.24 2.94
C SER A 74 14.09 -8.35 4.17
N GLU A 75 15.26 -7.74 4.30
CA GLU A 75 15.62 -6.87 5.43
C GLU A 75 15.16 -5.41 5.24
N THR A 76 14.62 -5.07 4.07
CA THR A 76 14.15 -3.70 3.78
C THR A 76 12.65 -3.60 3.80
N ASN A 77 12.15 -2.46 4.28
CA ASN A 77 10.75 -2.09 4.21
C ASN A 77 10.53 -0.84 3.33
N LYS A 78 11.51 -0.46 2.53
CA LYS A 78 11.46 0.73 1.67
C LYS A 78 11.53 0.35 0.20
N LEU A 79 10.56 0.83 -0.57
CA LEU A 79 10.60 0.85 -2.02
C LEU A 79 10.92 2.27 -2.46
N TYR A 80 12.07 2.46 -3.09
CA TYR A 80 12.42 3.75 -3.70
C TYR A 80 11.85 3.80 -5.12
N LEU A 81 11.08 4.85 -5.41
CA LEU A 81 10.68 5.20 -6.77
C LEU A 81 11.56 6.34 -7.27
N TYR A 82 12.07 6.23 -8.47
CA TYR A 82 12.87 7.27 -9.13
C TYR A 82 12.84 7.11 -10.64
N THR A 83 13.22 8.15 -11.36
CA THR A 83 13.35 8.07 -12.82
C THR A 83 14.82 8.02 -13.24
N GLU A 84 15.08 7.20 -14.24
CA GLU A 84 16.38 7.10 -14.89
C GLU A 84 16.18 6.88 -16.39
N ASN A 85 16.77 7.74 -17.22
CA ASN A 85 16.63 7.69 -18.70
C ASN A 85 15.17 7.61 -19.16
N ASN A 86 14.30 8.47 -18.62
CA ASN A 86 12.86 8.53 -18.88
C ASN A 86 12.08 7.27 -18.51
N ASN A 87 12.67 6.37 -17.72
CA ASN A 87 11.98 5.22 -17.17
C ASN A 87 11.77 5.37 -15.67
N LEU A 88 10.57 5.06 -15.22
CA LEU A 88 10.29 4.93 -13.80
C LEU A 88 10.86 3.59 -13.30
N LYS A 89 11.62 3.65 -12.23
CA LYS A 89 12.26 2.52 -11.57
C LYS A 89 11.71 2.33 -10.17
N GLY A 90 11.57 1.07 -9.77
CA GLY A 90 11.31 0.68 -8.39
C GLY A 90 12.50 -0.08 -7.82
N GLU A 91 12.97 0.28 -6.62
CA GLU A 91 14.11 -0.37 -5.99
C GLU A 91 13.82 -0.67 -4.53
N LEU A 92 13.80 -1.95 -4.19
CA LEU A 92 13.74 -2.41 -2.80
C LEU A 92 15.16 -2.54 -2.28
N THR A 93 15.54 -1.68 -1.36
CA THR A 93 16.87 -1.67 -0.72
C THR A 93 16.85 -0.78 0.53
N ASP A 94 17.91 -0.83 1.32
CA ASP A 94 18.18 0.16 2.35
C ASP A 94 19.39 1.02 1.94
N ARG A 95 19.11 2.17 1.31
CA ARG A 95 20.15 3.10 0.84
C ARG A 95 21.00 3.71 1.97
N ALA A 96 20.59 3.56 3.22
CA ALA A 96 21.36 4.02 4.38
C ALA A 96 22.44 3.02 4.83
N ARG A 97 22.37 1.78 4.34
CA ARG A 97 23.34 0.72 4.70
C ARG A 97 24.24 0.38 3.51
N HIS A 98 25.49 0.09 3.81
CA HIS A 98 26.40 -0.51 2.83
C HIS A 98 26.16 -2.03 2.76
N ASN A 99 26.31 -2.61 1.57
CA ASN A 99 26.18 -4.05 1.33
C ASN A 99 24.77 -4.62 1.62
N THR A 100 23.72 -3.90 1.27
CA THR A 100 22.35 -4.40 1.29
C THR A 100 21.98 -5.06 -0.03
N ASP A 101 21.14 -6.08 0.07
CA ASP A 101 20.53 -6.67 -1.11
C ASP A 101 19.65 -5.65 -1.83
N VAL A 102 19.64 -5.74 -3.15
CA VAL A 102 18.88 -4.83 -4.01
C VAL A 102 18.01 -5.65 -4.94
N PHE A 103 16.73 -5.36 -4.96
CA PHE A 103 15.83 -5.78 -6.02
C PHE A 103 15.36 -4.55 -6.78
N ALA A 104 15.69 -4.47 -8.07
CA ALA A 104 15.27 -3.37 -8.94
C ALA A 104 14.33 -3.87 -10.03
N ILE A 105 13.33 -3.05 -10.38
CA ILE A 105 12.36 -3.34 -11.44
C ILE A 105 12.10 -2.09 -12.26
N ASP A 106 11.95 -2.26 -13.57
CA ASP A 106 11.50 -1.22 -14.48
C ASP A 106 9.98 -1.15 -14.47
N LEU A 107 9.42 0.03 -14.28
CA LEU A 107 7.99 0.28 -14.16
C LEU A 107 7.39 0.91 -15.44
N GLY A 108 8.25 1.23 -16.42
CA GLY A 108 7.87 1.76 -17.73
C GLY A 108 8.30 3.19 -17.99
N GLU A 109 8.11 3.63 -19.24
CA GLU A 109 8.43 4.97 -19.68
C GLU A 109 7.49 6.01 -19.06
N VAL A 110 8.05 7.15 -18.71
CA VAL A 110 7.33 8.29 -18.12
C VAL A 110 7.86 9.62 -18.69
N ASP A 111 7.06 10.66 -18.59
CA ASP A 111 7.33 12.02 -19.06
C ASP A 111 7.66 13.01 -17.95
N PHE A 112 7.96 12.50 -16.76
CA PHE A 112 8.33 13.31 -15.60
C PHE A 112 9.67 12.85 -15.02
N GLU A 113 10.30 13.72 -14.23
CA GLU A 113 11.48 13.41 -13.45
C GLU A 113 11.10 13.21 -11.96
N LEU A 114 11.62 12.18 -11.34
CA LEU A 114 11.41 11.88 -9.93
C LEU A 114 12.75 11.52 -9.28
N SER A 115 13.18 12.35 -8.34
CA SER A 115 14.29 12.00 -7.45
C SER A 115 13.90 10.83 -6.56
N PRO A 116 14.86 10.02 -6.07
CA PRO A 116 14.55 8.84 -5.27
C PRO A 116 13.64 9.13 -4.09
N LEU A 117 12.41 8.62 -4.15
CA LEU A 117 11.36 8.80 -3.17
C LEU A 117 11.10 7.48 -2.44
N PRO A 118 11.35 7.38 -1.11
CA PRO A 118 11.08 6.17 -0.36
C PRO A 118 9.59 6.02 -0.05
N LEU A 119 9.01 4.88 -0.40
CA LEU A 119 7.69 4.45 0.01
C LEU A 119 7.81 3.33 1.03
N ASN A 120 6.92 3.30 2.02
CA ASN A 120 6.84 2.16 2.92
C ASN A 120 6.33 0.93 2.15
N PHE A 121 7.15 -0.13 2.12
CA PHE A 121 6.85 -1.33 1.36
C PHE A 121 5.62 -2.09 1.89
N ASP A 122 5.32 -1.99 3.19
CA ASP A 122 4.12 -2.64 3.75
C ASP A 122 2.83 -2.09 3.14
N ASN A 123 2.82 -0.82 2.73
CA ASN A 123 1.69 -0.25 2.00
C ASN A 123 1.55 -0.84 0.60
N ILE A 124 2.67 -1.11 -0.07
CA ILE A 124 2.65 -1.77 -1.39
C ILE A 124 2.13 -3.22 -1.26
N LYS A 125 2.48 -3.92 -0.18
CA LYS A 125 1.93 -5.25 0.11
C LYS A 125 0.41 -5.24 0.22
N LEU A 126 -0.18 -4.21 0.83
CA LEU A 126 -1.63 -4.08 0.91
C LEU A 126 -2.29 -3.97 -0.48
N LEU A 127 -1.60 -3.39 -1.45
CA LEU A 127 -2.10 -3.26 -2.82
C LEU A 127 -2.20 -4.61 -3.55
N SER A 128 -1.49 -5.64 -3.09
CA SER A 128 -1.62 -6.99 -3.67
C SER A 128 -3.01 -7.61 -3.47
N LEU A 129 -3.74 -7.14 -2.47
CA LEU A 129 -5.11 -7.56 -2.21
C LEU A 129 -6.10 -7.02 -3.26
N ILE A 130 -5.67 -6.02 -4.04
CA ILE A 130 -6.46 -5.40 -5.07
C ILE A 130 -6.15 -6.09 -6.39
N ASN A 131 -7.18 -6.59 -7.08
CA ASN A 131 -7.00 -7.34 -8.31
C ASN A 131 -7.12 -6.47 -9.56
N GLU A 132 -6.55 -5.26 -9.52
CA GLU A 132 -6.67 -4.25 -10.58
C GLU A 132 -5.40 -3.41 -10.68
N ASP A 133 -5.28 -2.68 -11.79
CA ASP A 133 -4.25 -1.67 -11.97
C ASP A 133 -4.53 -0.48 -11.04
N ILE A 134 -3.48 0.14 -10.55
CA ILE A 134 -3.56 1.17 -9.51
C ILE A 134 -2.92 2.45 -10.00
N ASN A 135 -3.66 3.55 -9.91
CA ASN A 135 -3.13 4.88 -10.18
C ASN A 135 -2.48 5.46 -8.93
N PHE A 136 -1.27 5.92 -9.11
CA PHE A 136 -0.54 6.68 -8.12
C PHE A 136 -0.54 8.17 -8.47
N GLY A 137 -0.74 8.99 -7.45
CA GLY A 137 -0.45 10.42 -7.50
C GLY A 137 0.52 10.78 -6.38
N ILE A 138 1.57 11.51 -6.70
CA ILE A 138 2.53 12.02 -5.74
C ILE A 138 2.51 13.53 -5.78
N ASN A 139 2.43 14.15 -4.60
CA ASN A 139 2.72 15.55 -4.42
C ASN A 139 4.14 15.64 -3.85
N THR A 140 5.09 16.08 -4.67
CA THR A 140 6.51 16.11 -4.30
C THR A 140 6.83 17.20 -3.30
N GLU A 141 6.06 18.30 -3.27
CA GLU A 141 6.24 19.42 -2.35
C GLU A 141 5.95 19.01 -0.89
N TYR A 142 4.86 18.27 -0.68
CA TYR A 142 4.45 17.87 0.67
C TYR A 142 4.84 16.43 1.02
N GLY A 143 5.48 15.71 0.10
CA GLY A 143 5.80 14.30 0.28
C GLY A 143 4.56 13.43 0.50
N LEU A 144 3.43 13.78 -0.13
CA LEU A 144 2.17 13.05 -0.02
C LEU A 144 1.99 12.16 -1.25
N ASN A 145 1.57 10.94 -1.02
CA ASN A 145 1.12 10.09 -2.10
C ASN A 145 -0.35 9.71 -1.92
N VAL A 146 -1.07 9.63 -3.02
CA VAL A 146 -2.43 9.15 -3.09
C VAL A 146 -2.49 7.96 -4.04
N ILE A 147 -3.30 6.99 -3.66
CA ILE A 147 -3.55 5.81 -4.45
C ILE A 147 -5.03 5.82 -4.83
N ASP A 148 -5.31 5.81 -6.12
CA ASP A 148 -6.66 5.76 -6.65
C ASP A 148 -6.86 4.43 -7.40
N ILE A 149 -7.94 3.75 -7.08
CA ILE A 149 -8.27 2.45 -7.65
C ILE A 149 -9.38 2.64 -8.67
N LEU A 150 -9.04 2.36 -9.92
CA LEU A 150 -9.89 2.56 -11.10
C LEU A 150 -11.03 1.57 -11.23
N ASN A 151 -11.80 1.22 -10.20
CA ASN A 151 -12.94 0.35 -10.44
C ASN A 151 -14.28 0.92 -9.99
N ASN A 152 -15.15 1.13 -10.99
CA ASN A 152 -16.52 1.62 -10.80
C ASN A 152 -17.50 0.56 -10.25
N ASN A 153 -17.10 -0.71 -10.11
CA ASN A 153 -18.01 -1.82 -9.83
C ASN A 153 -17.92 -2.40 -8.41
N ILE A 154 -16.92 -2.03 -7.63
CA ILE A 154 -16.85 -2.45 -6.25
C ILE A 154 -17.11 -1.22 -5.38
N LYS A 155 -17.98 -1.35 -4.38
CA LYS A 155 -18.12 -0.39 -3.29
C LYS A 155 -16.85 -0.41 -2.41
N VAL A 156 -15.70 -0.28 -3.03
CA VAL A 156 -14.38 -0.17 -2.41
C VAL A 156 -14.24 1.18 -1.72
N LYS A 157 -15.18 2.11 -1.96
CA LYS A 157 -15.22 3.42 -1.30
C LYS A 157 -15.03 3.33 0.22
N ASP A 158 -15.57 2.29 0.85
CA ASP A 158 -15.48 2.12 2.30
C ASP A 158 -14.12 1.55 2.73
N ILE A 159 -13.55 0.64 1.94
CA ILE A 159 -12.22 0.07 2.20
C ILE A 159 -11.13 1.09 1.87
N ILE A 160 -11.27 1.85 0.80
CA ILE A 160 -10.32 2.91 0.42
C ILE A 160 -10.36 4.07 1.43
N THR A 161 -11.51 4.42 1.95
CA THR A 161 -11.61 5.42 3.01
C THR A 161 -10.82 4.98 4.25
N TYR A 162 -10.82 3.69 4.58
CA TYR A 162 -9.98 3.15 5.65
C TYR A 162 -8.51 3.05 5.24
N LEU A 163 -8.19 2.62 4.04
CA LEU A 163 -6.82 2.52 3.53
C LEU A 163 -6.21 3.91 3.31
N THR A 164 -6.93 4.88 2.78
CA THR A 164 -6.44 6.26 2.65
C THR A 164 -6.27 6.95 4.01
N GLN A 165 -7.05 6.61 5.03
CA GLN A 165 -6.78 7.06 6.40
C GLN A 165 -5.46 6.52 6.95
N TRP A 166 -4.95 5.38 6.43
CA TRP A 166 -3.70 4.75 6.87
C TRP A 166 -2.54 4.93 5.88
N ILE A 167 -2.82 5.26 4.61
CA ILE A 167 -1.81 5.43 3.54
C ILE A 167 -1.36 6.90 3.40
N LEU A 168 -1.94 7.82 4.13
CA LEU A 168 -1.40 9.17 4.30
C LEU A 168 -0.14 9.11 5.17
N ILE A 169 0.91 8.63 4.57
CA ILE A 169 2.21 8.56 5.21
C ILE A 169 2.97 9.82 4.82
N LYS A 170 3.27 10.57 5.86
CA LYS A 170 4.30 11.59 5.80
C LYS A 170 5.62 10.87 5.55
N ILE A 171 6.22 11.12 4.40
CA ILE A 171 7.59 10.73 4.09
C ILE A 171 8.53 11.54 4.99
#